data_75b5942010ab4929254e83f9673de854
#
_entry.id   75b5942010ab4929254e83f9673de854
#
_cell.length_a   1.000
_cell.length_b   1.000
_cell.length_c   1.000
_cell.angle_alpha   90.00
_cell.angle_beta   90.00
_cell.angle_gamma   90.00
#
_symmetry.space_group_name_H-M   'P 1'
#
loop_
_entity.id
_entity.type
_entity.pdbx_description
1 polymer ?
#
loop_
_entity_poly.entity_id
_entity_poly.type
_entity_poly.pdbx_seq_one_letter_code
_entity_poly.pdbx_strand_id
1 'polypeptide(L)'
;MSREFDYQWEKLPSSAIEYTSDRIRELIDHVKLPSSFFEGRLCLDAGCGNGRWTYALQQLGARVHSFDISPEAVERCKHVNPEAHVLDLLELAPSPTYDFVLCWGVLHHLADPRSGFKRVASQTKPGGICHIMVYHRDTQRVYEEGRRQWKAFTHEQRLAYCEEMVKLHGGNVHGWWDALNPAYNWSYQPREVEKWFKEEAFDEIVLTKKYNINMRGIRK
;
A
#
# COMPACT_ATOMS: atom_id res chain seq x y z
N MET A 1 -2.14 16.62 3.73
CA MET A 1 -1.86 15.34 3.06
C MET A 1 -3.11 14.50 2.78
N SER A 2 -4.10 14.38 3.69
CA SER A 2 -5.30 13.56 3.47
C SER A 2 -6.08 13.89 2.19
N ARG A 3 -6.28 15.17 1.88
CA ARG A 3 -7.08 15.63 0.72
C ARG A 3 -6.54 15.23 -0.65
N GLU A 4 -5.27 14.86 -0.78
CA GLU A 4 -4.68 14.43 -2.06
C GLU A 4 -5.24 13.08 -2.53
N PHE A 5 -5.63 12.22 -1.57
CA PHE A 5 -6.19 10.90 -1.85
C PHE A 5 -7.72 10.88 -1.85
N ASP A 6 -8.39 11.84 -1.17
CA ASP A 6 -9.85 11.83 -1.01
C ASP A 6 -10.57 11.77 -2.36
N TYR A 7 -10.14 12.57 -3.34
CA TYR A 7 -10.77 12.59 -4.66
C TYR A 7 -10.76 11.22 -5.37
N GLN A 8 -9.62 10.52 -5.33
CA GLN A 8 -9.54 9.20 -5.97
C GLN A 8 -10.45 8.18 -5.30
N TRP A 9 -10.60 8.26 -3.99
CA TRP A 9 -11.49 7.39 -3.25
C TRP A 9 -12.97 7.80 -3.41
N GLU A 10 -13.28 9.07 -3.52
CA GLU A 10 -14.64 9.57 -3.67
C GLU A 10 -15.19 9.41 -5.09
N LYS A 11 -14.42 9.80 -6.11
CA LYS A 11 -14.92 10.04 -7.46
C LYS A 11 -14.45 9.04 -8.52
N LEU A 12 -13.29 8.41 -8.35
CA LEU A 12 -12.80 7.54 -9.41
C LEU A 12 -13.49 6.18 -9.42
N PRO A 13 -13.74 5.61 -10.64
CA PRO A 13 -14.35 4.30 -10.75
C PRO A 13 -13.54 3.24 -10.02
N SER A 14 -14.24 2.45 -9.26
CA SER A 14 -13.66 1.53 -8.30
C SER A 14 -13.38 0.14 -8.84
N SER A 15 -13.07 -0.03 -10.12
CA SER A 15 -12.68 -1.34 -10.67
C SER A 15 -11.50 -2.01 -9.92
N ALA A 16 -10.76 -1.22 -9.14
CA ALA A 16 -9.76 -1.73 -8.19
C ALA A 16 -10.37 -2.19 -6.84
N ILE A 17 -11.68 -2.08 -6.65
CA ILE A 17 -12.36 -2.19 -5.33
C ILE A 17 -13.21 -3.46 -5.23
N GLU A 18 -13.16 -4.33 -6.21
CA GLU A 18 -13.93 -5.57 -6.12
C GLU A 18 -13.35 -6.48 -5.05
N TYR A 19 -14.17 -6.77 -4.03
CA TYR A 19 -13.89 -7.78 -3.01
C TYR A 19 -14.15 -9.16 -3.58
N THR A 20 -13.18 -9.68 -4.32
CA THR A 20 -13.29 -10.94 -5.05
C THR A 20 -12.25 -11.95 -4.59
N SER A 21 -12.46 -13.21 -4.94
CA SER A 21 -11.46 -14.27 -4.71
C SER A 21 -10.13 -14.00 -5.41
N ASP A 22 -10.12 -13.14 -6.44
CA ASP A 22 -8.89 -12.72 -7.12
C ASP A 22 -7.98 -11.94 -6.18
N ARG A 23 -8.54 -11.13 -5.28
CA ARG A 23 -7.76 -10.38 -4.28
C ARG A 23 -7.00 -11.29 -3.33
N ILE A 24 -7.59 -12.44 -2.99
CA ILE A 24 -6.92 -13.44 -2.15
C ILE A 24 -5.73 -14.04 -2.92
N ARG A 25 -5.93 -14.42 -4.18
CA ARG A 25 -4.85 -14.97 -5.02
C ARG A 25 -3.73 -13.95 -5.24
N GLU A 26 -4.10 -12.70 -5.52
CA GLU A 26 -3.15 -11.60 -5.66
C GLU A 26 -2.33 -11.38 -4.39
N LEU A 27 -2.97 -11.32 -3.21
CA LEU A 27 -2.26 -11.15 -1.95
C LEU A 27 -1.23 -12.26 -1.74
N ILE A 28 -1.64 -13.53 -1.89
CA ILE A 28 -0.75 -14.68 -1.75
C ILE A 28 0.41 -14.62 -2.74
N ASP A 29 0.12 -14.26 -4.00
CA ASP A 29 1.16 -14.11 -5.02
C ASP A 29 2.14 -12.96 -4.73
N HIS A 30 1.68 -11.91 -4.06
CA HIS A 30 2.53 -10.81 -3.66
C HIS A 30 3.37 -11.11 -2.42
N VAL A 31 2.76 -11.69 -1.38
CA VAL A 31 3.47 -11.90 -0.11
C VAL A 31 4.30 -13.19 -0.09
N LYS A 32 4.00 -14.15 -0.97
CA LYS A 32 4.67 -15.46 -1.05
C LYS A 32 4.69 -16.19 0.30
N LEU A 33 3.53 -16.23 0.94
CA LEU A 33 3.26 -17.00 2.14
C LEU A 33 2.13 -18.00 1.86
N PRO A 34 2.09 -19.17 2.50
CA PRO A 34 0.97 -20.09 2.36
C PRO A 34 -0.31 -19.47 2.93
N SER A 35 -1.47 -19.79 2.34
CA SER A 35 -2.77 -19.27 2.82
C SER A 35 -3.03 -19.60 4.29
N SER A 36 -2.63 -20.79 4.74
CA SER A 36 -2.77 -21.24 6.13
C SER A 36 -1.94 -20.40 7.13
N PHE A 37 -0.98 -19.61 6.66
CA PHE A 37 -0.22 -18.71 7.53
C PHE A 37 -1.12 -17.70 8.25
N PHE A 38 -2.18 -17.24 7.62
CA PHE A 38 -3.01 -16.14 8.14
C PHE A 38 -4.08 -16.59 9.12
N GLU A 39 -4.39 -17.88 9.18
CA GLU A 39 -5.46 -18.40 10.02
C GLU A 39 -5.25 -18.07 11.51
N GLY A 40 -6.23 -17.37 12.09
CA GLY A 40 -6.23 -16.93 13.48
C GLY A 40 -5.22 -15.84 13.86
N ARG A 41 -4.36 -15.42 12.92
CA ARG A 41 -3.33 -14.40 13.18
C ARG A 41 -3.90 -13.00 13.29
N LEU A 42 -3.25 -12.17 14.08
CA LEU A 42 -3.52 -10.75 14.17
C LEU A 42 -2.69 -10.00 13.13
N CYS A 43 -3.37 -9.36 12.19
CA CYS A 43 -2.75 -8.64 11.07
C CYS A 43 -3.05 -7.14 11.16
N LEU A 44 -2.12 -6.33 10.67
CA LEU A 44 -2.30 -4.89 10.45
C LEU A 44 -2.26 -4.60 8.95
N ASP A 45 -3.28 -3.88 8.45
CA ASP A 45 -3.30 -3.28 7.11
C ASP A 45 -3.11 -1.76 7.26
N ALA A 46 -1.86 -1.30 7.12
CA ALA A 46 -1.44 0.07 7.35
C ALA A 46 -1.51 0.89 6.06
N GLY A 47 -2.46 1.80 5.98
CA GLY A 47 -2.85 2.48 4.74
C GLY A 47 -3.74 1.58 3.89
N CYS A 48 -4.86 1.17 4.48
CA CYS A 48 -5.74 0.13 3.93
C CYS A 48 -6.50 0.57 2.67
N GLY A 49 -6.54 1.88 2.38
CA GLY A 49 -7.36 2.40 1.30
C GLY A 49 -8.83 1.97 1.46
N ASN A 50 -9.41 1.46 0.40
CA ASN A 50 -10.78 0.94 0.43
C ASN A 50 -10.96 -0.43 1.10
N GLY A 51 -9.89 -1.05 1.63
CA GLY A 51 -9.96 -2.32 2.35
C GLY A 51 -9.78 -3.58 1.50
N ARG A 52 -9.28 -3.50 0.26
CA ARG A 52 -9.09 -4.69 -0.59
C ARG A 52 -8.18 -5.75 0.02
N TRP A 53 -7.10 -5.34 0.68
CA TRP A 53 -6.18 -6.26 1.34
C TRP A 53 -6.70 -6.69 2.71
N THR A 54 -7.37 -5.79 3.43
CA THR A 54 -8.14 -6.11 4.64
C THR A 54 -9.10 -7.26 4.36
N TYR A 55 -9.91 -7.15 3.29
CA TYR A 55 -10.81 -8.22 2.85
C TYR A 55 -10.06 -9.54 2.57
N ALA A 56 -8.99 -9.48 1.78
CA ALA A 56 -8.23 -10.69 1.44
C ALA A 56 -7.65 -11.38 2.67
N LEU A 57 -7.09 -10.62 3.62
CA LEU A 57 -6.58 -11.15 4.89
C LEU A 57 -7.68 -11.80 5.73
N GLN A 58 -8.86 -11.17 5.84
CA GLN A 58 -10.01 -11.73 6.57
C GLN A 58 -10.51 -13.03 5.93
N GLN A 59 -10.57 -13.11 4.59
CA GLN A 59 -10.95 -14.33 3.88
C GLN A 59 -9.94 -15.49 4.09
N LEU A 60 -8.71 -15.16 4.45
CA LEU A 60 -7.67 -16.12 4.84
C LEU A 60 -7.70 -16.49 6.33
N GLY A 61 -8.73 -16.03 7.07
CA GLY A 61 -8.93 -16.34 8.49
C GLY A 61 -8.18 -15.43 9.47
N ALA A 62 -7.60 -14.32 8.99
CA ALA A 62 -6.94 -13.36 9.88
C ALA A 62 -7.94 -12.45 10.63
N ARG A 63 -7.56 -12.02 11.83
CA ARG A 63 -8.14 -10.85 12.50
C ARG A 63 -7.37 -9.62 12.04
N VAL A 64 -8.05 -8.62 11.50
CA VAL A 64 -7.38 -7.49 10.84
C VAL A 64 -7.74 -6.17 11.49
N HIS A 65 -6.72 -5.42 11.91
CA HIS A 65 -6.85 -4.00 12.19
C HIS A 65 -6.46 -3.22 10.93
N SER A 66 -7.19 -2.13 10.65
CA SER A 66 -7.01 -1.36 9.42
C SER A 66 -7.11 0.13 9.71
N PHE A 67 -6.25 0.92 9.09
CA PHE A 67 -6.36 2.37 9.14
C PHE A 67 -5.87 2.99 7.82
N ASP A 68 -6.34 4.21 7.56
CA ASP A 68 -5.86 5.05 6.46
C ASP A 68 -5.91 6.52 6.88
N ILE A 69 -5.14 7.37 6.21
CA ILE A 69 -5.17 8.81 6.46
C ILE A 69 -6.40 9.48 5.83
N SER A 70 -6.98 8.89 4.78
CA SER A 70 -8.15 9.40 4.07
C SER A 70 -9.45 8.93 4.75
N PRO A 71 -10.31 9.85 5.24
CA PRO A 71 -11.63 9.51 5.75
C PRO A 71 -12.48 8.76 4.71
N GLU A 72 -12.41 9.13 3.43
CA GLU A 72 -13.16 8.52 2.33
C GLU A 72 -12.74 7.08 2.10
N ALA A 73 -11.44 6.80 2.17
CA ALA A 73 -10.90 5.44 2.10
C ALA A 73 -11.43 4.59 3.27
N VAL A 74 -11.37 5.14 4.49
CA VAL A 74 -11.84 4.46 5.70
C VAL A 74 -13.33 4.15 5.63
N GLU A 75 -14.18 5.09 5.18
CA GLU A 75 -15.62 4.82 5.04
C GLU A 75 -15.90 3.66 4.07
N ARG A 76 -15.12 3.53 3.00
CA ARG A 76 -15.20 2.36 2.11
C ARG A 76 -14.67 1.09 2.77
N CYS A 77 -13.55 1.16 3.49
CA CYS A 77 -13.00 0.02 4.20
C CYS A 77 -13.96 -0.53 5.25
N LYS A 78 -14.79 0.31 5.88
CA LYS A 78 -15.80 -0.09 6.88
C LYS A 78 -16.85 -1.07 6.34
N HIS A 79 -17.03 -1.17 5.03
CA HIS A 79 -17.91 -2.20 4.45
C HIS A 79 -17.38 -3.62 4.71
N VAL A 80 -16.07 -3.79 4.89
CA VAL A 80 -15.45 -5.10 5.18
C VAL A 80 -14.86 -5.14 6.59
N ASN A 81 -14.44 -4.02 7.15
CA ASN A 81 -13.91 -3.91 8.51
C ASN A 81 -14.52 -2.70 9.24
N PRO A 82 -15.64 -2.87 9.96
CA PRO A 82 -16.31 -1.77 10.66
C PRO A 82 -15.43 -1.01 11.67
N GLU A 83 -14.34 -1.63 12.15
CA GLU A 83 -13.39 -1.05 13.09
C GLU A 83 -12.27 -0.24 12.41
N ALA A 84 -12.27 -0.16 11.06
CA ALA A 84 -11.32 0.68 10.35
C ALA A 84 -11.46 2.14 10.79
N HIS A 85 -10.31 2.81 10.96
CA HIS A 85 -10.29 4.16 11.51
C HIS A 85 -9.30 5.08 10.79
N VAL A 86 -9.53 6.39 10.91
CA VAL A 86 -8.64 7.40 10.34
C VAL A 86 -7.42 7.58 11.24
N LEU A 87 -6.23 7.39 10.68
CA LEU A 87 -4.97 7.57 11.41
C LEU A 87 -3.85 7.92 10.41
N ASP A 88 -3.02 8.89 10.76
CA ASP A 88 -1.75 9.13 10.06
C ASP A 88 -0.73 8.06 10.49
N LEU A 89 -0.15 7.37 9.52
CA LEU A 89 0.88 6.35 9.74
C LEU A 89 2.06 6.90 10.56
N LEU A 90 2.40 8.18 10.40
CA LEU A 90 3.47 8.83 11.14
C LEU A 90 3.16 9.03 12.64
N GLU A 91 1.89 8.92 13.04
CA GLU A 91 1.45 9.00 14.44
C GLU A 91 1.46 7.65 15.16
N LEU A 92 1.73 6.53 14.45
CA LEU A 92 1.83 5.22 15.08
C LEU A 92 2.90 5.20 16.18
N ALA A 93 2.46 4.91 17.41
CA ALA A 93 3.38 4.59 18.49
C ALA A 93 3.92 3.15 18.32
N PRO A 94 5.16 2.86 18.74
CA PRO A 94 5.68 1.50 18.71
C PRO A 94 4.78 0.55 19.52
N SER A 95 4.32 -0.51 18.87
CA SER A 95 3.48 -1.55 19.50
C SER A 95 3.70 -2.89 18.80
N PRO A 96 4.71 -3.69 19.22
CA PRO A 96 5.05 -4.97 18.59
C PRO A 96 3.98 -6.03 18.88
N THR A 97 2.84 -5.92 18.19
CA THR A 97 1.62 -6.67 18.48
C THR A 97 1.26 -7.67 17.38
N TYR A 98 1.56 -7.33 16.12
CA TYR A 98 1.01 -8.03 14.98
C TYR A 98 1.88 -9.19 14.50
N ASP A 99 1.23 -10.31 14.16
CA ASP A 99 1.85 -11.45 13.48
C ASP A 99 2.29 -11.12 12.06
N PHE A 100 1.47 -10.29 11.39
CA PHE A 100 1.72 -9.83 10.04
C PHE A 100 1.34 -8.35 9.90
N VAL A 101 2.26 -7.56 9.35
CA VAL A 101 2.05 -6.14 9.05
C VAL A 101 2.17 -5.94 7.55
N LEU A 102 1.11 -5.44 6.94
CA LEU A 102 1.06 -5.05 5.53
C LEU A 102 1.07 -3.53 5.42
N CYS A 103 1.95 -2.98 4.57
CA CYS A 103 1.91 -1.58 4.17
C CYS A 103 2.11 -1.50 2.64
N TRP A 104 1.00 -1.42 1.94
CA TRP A 104 0.97 -1.55 0.49
C TRP A 104 0.67 -0.24 -0.21
N GLY A 105 1.63 0.28 -0.99
CA GLY A 105 1.38 1.46 -1.82
C GLY A 105 1.33 2.79 -1.05
N VAL A 106 1.93 2.87 0.14
CA VAL A 106 1.80 4.02 1.05
C VAL A 106 3.12 4.77 1.23
N LEU A 107 4.17 4.06 1.61
CA LEU A 107 5.42 4.68 2.09
C LEU A 107 6.05 5.64 1.08
N HIS A 108 5.95 5.33 -0.20
CA HIS A 108 6.52 6.18 -1.25
C HIS A 108 5.75 7.49 -1.51
N HIS A 109 4.63 7.68 -0.83
CA HIS A 109 3.85 8.92 -0.84
C HIS A 109 4.07 9.78 0.40
N LEU A 110 4.87 9.34 1.36
CA LEU A 110 5.20 10.12 2.55
C LEU A 110 6.32 11.15 2.26
N ALA A 111 6.34 12.23 3.03
CA ALA A 111 7.46 13.18 2.99
C ALA A 111 8.78 12.52 3.43
N ASP A 112 8.70 11.63 4.43
CA ASP A 112 9.81 10.80 4.91
C ASP A 112 9.42 9.33 4.94
N PRO A 113 9.64 8.60 3.83
CA PRO A 113 9.32 7.17 3.72
C PRO A 113 10.07 6.30 4.71
N ARG A 114 11.29 6.70 5.08
CA ARG A 114 12.11 5.92 6.01
C ARG A 114 11.55 5.96 7.43
N SER A 115 11.14 7.14 7.90
CA SER A 115 10.43 7.28 9.18
C SER A 115 9.11 6.53 9.15
N GLY A 116 8.36 6.58 8.05
CA GLY A 116 7.14 5.79 7.86
C GLY A 116 7.40 4.29 7.99
N PHE A 117 8.43 3.77 7.32
CA PHE A 117 8.81 2.36 7.43
C PHE A 117 9.14 1.97 8.87
N LYS A 118 9.89 2.81 9.60
CA LYS A 118 10.22 2.57 11.02
C LYS A 118 8.96 2.43 11.88
N ARG A 119 7.93 3.26 11.64
CA ARG A 119 6.64 3.18 12.35
C ARG A 119 5.92 1.87 12.05
N VAL A 120 5.83 1.49 10.78
CA VAL A 120 5.22 0.22 10.34
C VAL A 120 5.98 -0.98 10.92
N ALA A 121 7.30 -0.99 10.79
CA ALA A 121 8.16 -2.04 11.29
C ALA A 121 7.98 -2.28 12.80
N SER A 122 7.83 -1.19 13.58
CA SER A 122 7.65 -1.26 15.04
C SER A 122 6.34 -1.92 15.49
N GLN A 123 5.39 -2.14 14.58
CA GLN A 123 4.14 -2.84 14.86
C GLN A 123 4.31 -4.37 14.80
N THR A 124 5.37 -4.85 14.14
CA THR A 124 5.62 -6.28 13.97
C THR A 124 6.21 -6.87 15.25
N LYS A 125 5.62 -7.93 15.78
CA LYS A 125 6.16 -8.65 16.95
C LYS A 125 7.42 -9.44 16.61
N PRO A 126 8.27 -9.81 17.59
CA PRO A 126 9.35 -10.76 17.34
C PRO A 126 8.82 -12.06 16.72
N GLY A 127 9.48 -12.54 15.65
CA GLY A 127 9.03 -13.67 14.84
C GLY A 127 7.86 -13.36 13.88
N GLY A 128 7.29 -12.16 13.94
CA GLY A 128 6.26 -11.69 13.00
C GLY A 128 6.86 -11.25 11.67
N ILE A 129 6.00 -11.06 10.68
CA ILE A 129 6.38 -10.68 9.31
C ILE A 129 5.89 -9.28 9.00
N CYS A 130 6.77 -8.41 8.49
CA CYS A 130 6.42 -7.16 7.84
C CYS A 130 6.54 -7.31 6.33
N HIS A 131 5.51 -6.91 5.58
CA HIS A 131 5.51 -6.85 4.12
C HIS A 131 5.15 -5.44 3.65
N ILE A 132 5.96 -4.89 2.76
CA ILE A 132 5.70 -3.60 2.15
C ILE A 132 5.73 -3.67 0.62
N MET A 133 4.99 -2.75 -0.02
CA MET A 133 5.15 -2.46 -1.44
C MET A 133 5.50 -0.99 -1.64
N VAL A 134 6.58 -0.72 -2.37
CA VAL A 134 6.97 0.62 -2.80
C VAL A 134 7.32 0.64 -4.28
N TYR A 135 7.36 1.82 -4.89
CA TYR A 135 7.68 1.97 -6.32
C TYR A 135 9.13 1.60 -6.62
N HIS A 136 9.30 0.82 -7.69
CA HIS A 136 10.61 0.50 -8.25
C HIS A 136 11.05 1.62 -9.20
N ARG A 137 12.30 2.10 -9.07
CA ARG A 137 12.81 3.26 -9.83
C ARG A 137 12.67 3.10 -11.33
N ASP A 138 12.95 1.92 -11.85
CA ASP A 138 12.92 1.68 -13.29
C ASP A 138 11.50 1.66 -13.89
N THR A 139 10.47 1.40 -13.06
CA THR A 139 9.07 1.40 -13.49
C THR A 139 8.44 2.79 -13.46
N GLN A 140 9.07 3.78 -12.83
CA GLN A 140 8.51 5.12 -12.66
C GLN A 140 8.74 6.05 -13.86
N ARG A 141 9.58 5.67 -14.82
CA ARG A 141 9.89 6.49 -16.00
C ARG A 141 8.65 6.82 -16.83
N VAL A 142 7.72 5.90 -16.94
CA VAL A 142 6.48 6.09 -17.71
C VAL A 142 5.60 7.22 -17.15
N TYR A 143 5.75 7.56 -15.87
CA TYR A 143 4.97 8.61 -15.21
C TYR A 143 5.67 9.99 -15.22
N GLU A 144 6.95 10.08 -15.61
CA GLU A 144 7.75 11.31 -15.48
C GLU A 144 7.16 12.48 -16.27
N GLU A 145 6.71 12.23 -17.50
CA GLU A 145 6.12 13.27 -18.35
C GLU A 145 4.78 13.75 -17.78
N GLY A 146 3.92 12.81 -17.39
CA GLY A 146 2.64 13.15 -16.75
C GLY A 146 2.84 13.98 -15.48
N ARG A 147 3.80 13.64 -14.64
CA ARG A 147 4.09 14.39 -13.40
C ARG A 147 4.57 15.83 -13.68
N ARG A 148 5.33 16.05 -14.76
CA ARG A 148 5.75 17.40 -15.15
C ARG A 148 4.58 18.28 -15.52
N GLN A 149 3.61 17.74 -16.24
CA GLN A 149 2.43 18.47 -16.73
C GLN A 149 1.30 18.57 -15.70
N TRP A 150 1.26 17.64 -14.72
CA TRP A 150 0.13 17.42 -13.81
C TRP A 150 -0.34 18.67 -13.07
N LYS A 151 0.60 19.51 -12.62
CA LYS A 151 0.26 20.74 -11.89
C LYS A 151 -0.44 21.78 -12.74
N ALA A 152 -0.20 21.78 -14.05
CA ALA A 152 -0.82 22.70 -15.00
C ALA A 152 -2.20 22.22 -15.46
N PHE A 153 -2.53 20.96 -15.29
CA PHE A 153 -3.79 20.36 -15.73
C PHE A 153 -4.96 20.75 -14.82
N THR A 154 -6.11 21.09 -15.44
CA THR A 154 -7.40 21.08 -14.75
C THR A 154 -7.77 19.67 -14.31
N HIS A 155 -8.76 19.54 -13.45
CA HIS A 155 -9.25 18.24 -13.00
C HIS A 155 -9.73 17.34 -14.16
N GLU A 156 -10.46 17.92 -15.10
CA GLU A 156 -10.93 17.23 -16.30
C GLU A 156 -9.76 16.76 -17.19
N GLN A 157 -8.76 17.62 -17.37
CA GLN A 157 -7.56 17.26 -18.12
C GLN A 157 -6.76 16.12 -17.45
N ARG A 158 -6.68 16.10 -16.11
CA ARG A 158 -6.07 15.02 -15.36
C ARG A 158 -6.78 13.68 -15.58
N LEU A 159 -8.12 13.70 -15.53
CA LEU A 159 -8.92 12.50 -15.77
C LEU A 159 -8.74 12.00 -17.21
N ALA A 160 -8.87 12.87 -18.19
CA ALA A 160 -8.66 12.54 -19.61
C ALA A 160 -7.24 11.98 -19.86
N TYR A 161 -6.22 12.56 -19.23
CA TYR A 161 -4.86 12.06 -19.32
C TYR A 161 -4.74 10.64 -18.74
N CYS A 162 -5.32 10.37 -17.56
CA CYS A 162 -5.31 9.02 -16.99
C CYS A 162 -6.02 8.01 -17.90
N GLU A 163 -7.16 8.37 -18.49
CA GLU A 163 -7.89 7.51 -19.42
C GLU A 163 -7.08 7.21 -20.70
N GLU A 164 -6.35 8.20 -21.23
CA GLU A 164 -5.45 8.02 -22.37
C GLU A 164 -4.30 7.07 -22.00
N MET A 165 -3.68 7.27 -20.85
CA MET A 165 -2.58 6.41 -20.38
C MET A 165 -3.04 4.97 -20.15
N VAL A 166 -4.26 4.74 -19.67
CA VAL A 166 -4.85 3.40 -19.59
C VAL A 166 -4.95 2.74 -20.97
N LYS A 167 -5.36 3.48 -22.00
CA LYS A 167 -5.44 2.95 -23.38
C LYS A 167 -4.07 2.60 -23.95
N LEU A 168 -3.04 3.42 -23.64
CA LEU A 168 -1.69 3.25 -24.19
C LEU A 168 -0.86 2.18 -23.46
N HIS A 169 -1.01 2.10 -22.15
CA HIS A 169 -0.12 1.32 -21.28
C HIS A 169 -0.82 0.27 -20.41
N GLY A 170 -2.16 0.25 -20.43
CA GLY A 170 -2.94 -0.61 -19.54
C GLY A 170 -3.07 -0.09 -18.11
N GLY A 171 -3.50 -0.95 -17.20
CA GLY A 171 -3.82 -0.57 -15.84
C GLY A 171 -5.24 -0.02 -15.70
N ASN A 172 -5.46 0.89 -14.75
CA ASN A 172 -6.74 1.56 -14.56
C ASN A 172 -6.53 3.03 -14.15
N VAL A 173 -7.59 3.83 -14.28
CA VAL A 173 -7.57 5.28 -14.01
C VAL A 173 -7.13 5.58 -12.58
N HIS A 174 -7.60 4.81 -11.60
CA HIS A 174 -7.22 4.97 -10.19
C HIS A 174 -5.71 4.82 -9.99
N GLY A 175 -5.10 3.76 -10.57
CA GLY A 175 -3.66 3.53 -10.47
C GLY A 175 -2.82 4.62 -11.16
N TRP A 176 -3.26 5.13 -12.31
CA TRP A 176 -2.60 6.25 -12.98
C TRP A 176 -2.71 7.53 -12.16
N TRP A 177 -3.89 7.81 -11.60
CA TRP A 177 -4.11 8.95 -10.72
C TRP A 177 -3.22 8.88 -9.47
N ASP A 178 -3.18 7.72 -8.81
CA ASP A 178 -2.34 7.46 -7.63
C ASP A 178 -0.86 7.68 -7.92
N ALA A 179 -0.39 7.28 -9.11
CA ALA A 179 1.00 7.48 -9.51
C ALA A 179 1.36 8.94 -9.85
N LEU A 180 0.37 9.79 -10.19
CA LEU A 180 0.61 11.14 -10.70
C LEU A 180 0.25 12.25 -9.70
N ASN A 181 -0.82 12.07 -8.92
CA ASN A 181 -1.42 13.13 -8.10
C ASN A 181 -0.67 13.44 -6.80
N PRO A 182 -0.15 12.49 -6.02
CA PRO A 182 0.48 12.78 -4.74
C PRO A 182 1.70 13.70 -4.86
N ALA A 183 1.89 14.55 -3.85
CA ALA A 183 3.02 15.48 -3.78
C ALA A 183 4.37 14.75 -3.77
N TYR A 184 4.41 13.57 -3.17
CA TYR A 184 5.58 12.71 -3.10
C TYR A 184 5.33 11.41 -3.85
N ASN A 185 6.31 11.03 -4.70
CA ASN A 185 6.31 9.80 -5.47
C ASN A 185 7.75 9.25 -5.49
N TRP A 186 8.22 8.82 -4.32
CA TRP A 186 9.56 8.26 -4.19
C TRP A 186 9.65 6.89 -4.87
N SER A 187 10.81 6.59 -5.40
CA SER A 187 11.09 5.29 -6.02
C SER A 187 12.47 4.78 -5.61
N TYR A 188 12.60 3.48 -5.51
CA TYR A 188 13.76 2.84 -4.90
C TYR A 188 14.34 1.73 -5.78
N GLN A 189 15.55 1.33 -5.48
CA GLN A 189 16.09 0.04 -5.88
C GLN A 189 15.90 -0.99 -4.74
N PRO A 190 15.76 -2.28 -5.05
CA PRO A 190 15.53 -3.30 -4.00
C PRO A 190 16.55 -3.28 -2.86
N ARG A 191 17.82 -2.99 -3.15
CA ARG A 191 18.88 -2.90 -2.14
C ARG A 191 18.67 -1.78 -1.11
N GLU A 192 18.05 -0.67 -1.53
CA GLU A 192 17.74 0.45 -0.63
C GLU A 192 16.66 0.02 0.38
N VAL A 193 15.64 -0.69 -0.11
CA VAL A 193 14.54 -1.19 0.74
C VAL A 193 15.02 -2.32 1.66
N GLU A 194 15.86 -3.24 1.15
CA GLU A 194 16.47 -4.29 1.97
C GLU A 194 17.27 -3.72 3.15
N LYS A 195 17.98 -2.60 2.93
CA LYS A 195 18.69 -1.89 4.00
C LYS A 195 17.73 -1.40 5.09
N TRP A 196 16.53 -0.91 4.73
CA TRP A 196 15.52 -0.50 5.72
C TRP A 196 15.14 -1.64 6.65
N PHE A 197 14.91 -2.84 6.11
CA PHE A 197 14.58 -4.02 6.91
C PHE A 197 15.73 -4.40 7.85
N LYS A 198 16.96 -4.40 7.36
CA LYS A 198 18.16 -4.72 8.18
C LYS A 198 18.32 -3.74 9.34
N GLU A 199 18.14 -2.46 9.09
CA GLU A 199 18.25 -1.40 10.11
C GLU A 199 17.17 -1.51 11.20
N GLU A 200 15.99 -2.06 10.87
CA GLU A 200 14.90 -2.30 11.83
C GLU A 200 14.91 -3.73 12.38
N ALA A 201 16.05 -4.41 12.37
CA ALA A 201 16.26 -5.74 12.93
C ALA A 201 15.35 -6.84 12.34
N PHE A 202 15.21 -6.87 11.01
CA PHE A 202 14.58 -7.97 10.30
C PHE A 202 15.63 -8.90 9.68
N ASP A 203 15.32 -10.19 9.69
CA ASP A 203 16.02 -11.26 8.98
C ASP A 203 15.16 -11.88 7.89
N GLU A 204 15.68 -12.90 7.19
CA GLU A 204 14.98 -13.62 6.11
C GLU A 204 14.27 -12.68 5.13
N ILE A 205 15.00 -11.63 4.72
CA ILE A 205 14.45 -10.59 3.85
C ILE A 205 14.30 -11.13 2.44
N VAL A 206 13.09 -11.11 1.90
CA VAL A 206 12.74 -11.67 0.60
C VAL A 206 12.11 -10.61 -0.29
N LEU A 207 12.70 -10.40 -1.47
CA LEU A 207 12.07 -9.66 -2.57
C LEU A 207 11.06 -10.60 -3.26
N THR A 208 9.78 -10.39 -3.02
CA THR A 208 8.71 -11.28 -3.52
C THR A 208 8.24 -10.91 -4.93
N LYS A 209 8.33 -9.64 -5.32
CA LYS A 209 8.06 -9.12 -6.67
C LYS A 209 9.01 -7.98 -7.01
N LYS A 210 9.42 -7.91 -8.30
CA LYS A 210 10.39 -6.92 -8.80
C LYS A 210 9.75 -5.72 -9.47
N TYR A 211 8.59 -5.86 -10.10
CA TYR A 211 7.99 -4.79 -10.91
C TYR A 211 7.70 -3.55 -10.08
N ASN A 212 6.98 -3.69 -8.97
CA ASN A 212 7.07 -2.80 -7.82
C ASN A 212 7.76 -3.58 -6.72
N ILE A 213 8.58 -2.93 -5.92
CA ILE A 213 9.33 -3.63 -4.88
C ILE A 213 8.35 -4.13 -3.83
N ASN A 214 8.09 -5.44 -3.86
CA ASN A 214 7.39 -6.12 -2.81
C ASN A 214 8.42 -6.87 -1.98
N MET A 215 8.54 -6.52 -0.72
CA MET A 215 9.56 -7.07 0.16
C MET A 215 8.98 -7.40 1.52
N ARG A 216 9.38 -8.55 2.05
CA ARG A 216 9.03 -8.96 3.41
C ARG A 216 10.26 -9.39 4.19
N GLY A 217 10.16 -9.31 5.52
CA GLY A 217 11.17 -9.82 6.43
C GLY A 217 10.55 -10.32 7.73
N ILE A 218 11.27 -11.14 8.47
CA ILE A 218 10.89 -11.65 9.79
C ILE A 218 11.58 -10.78 10.86
N ARG A 219 10.82 -10.28 11.84
CA ARG A 219 11.33 -9.49 12.95
C ARG A 219 12.15 -10.37 13.90
N LYS A 220 13.36 -9.93 14.29
CA LYS A 220 14.18 -10.57 15.33
C LYS A 220 13.54 -10.47 16.70
#